data_cc2ea2e59616b33dbe4f42caee55dc94
#
_entry.id   cc2ea2e59616b33dbe4f42caee55dc94
#
_cell.length_a   1.000
_cell.length_b   1.000
_cell.length_c   1.000
_cell.angle_alpha   90.00
_cell.angle_beta   90.00
_cell.angle_gamma   90.00
#
_symmetry.space_group_name_H-M   'P 1'
#
loop_
_entity.id
_entity.type
_entity.pdbx_description
1 polymer ?
#
loop_
_entity_poly.entity_id
_entity_poly.type
_entity_poly.pdbx_seq_one_letter_code
_entity_poly.pdbx_strand_id
1 'polypeptide(L)'
;MKRKRRKIKKIKITGYGLTAIFALLLALAVLIAKPHIKERHLDDRGCKVPTGFYCYGIDISKYQPDIEWKSLMVMTDAKGHTTNSITKATDIKKVSYAFIKATEGASMKDKYFHNHWKNAGKHGIRRGAYHFFRSSKDARQQAMHFIQTVGPLSENDLPPVLDIETIHKGSSRKTLNEKALIWLETVENHYGRKPIVYSSASFIEKNLYKEITDNYPIWVAHYGAERPRCDKWHIWQFADNAKVYGIDGEVDLNVTTEQTLKNL
;
A
#
# COMPACT_ATOMS: atom_id res chain seq x y z
N MET A 1 43.95 14.76 70.92
CA MET A 1 42.90 13.92 70.30
C MET A 1 43.41 13.41 68.94
N LYS A 2 43.79 12.14 68.82
CA LYS A 2 44.33 11.54 67.57
C LYS A 2 43.15 10.92 66.77
N ARG A 3 42.86 11.47 65.56
CA ARG A 3 41.86 10.94 64.63
C ARG A 3 42.39 9.65 63.97
N LYS A 4 41.78 8.51 64.24
CA LYS A 4 42.05 7.21 63.54
C LYS A 4 41.55 7.31 62.13
N ARG A 5 42.44 7.25 61.13
CA ARG A 5 42.09 7.09 59.70
C ARG A 5 41.67 5.59 59.47
N ARG A 6 40.43 5.40 59.06
CA ARG A 6 39.94 4.10 58.58
C ARG A 6 40.60 3.80 57.23
N LYS A 7 41.36 2.69 57.14
CA LYS A 7 41.88 2.15 55.89
C LYS A 7 40.72 1.50 55.12
N ILE A 8 40.41 2.04 53.92
CA ILE A 8 39.46 1.42 52.99
C ILE A 8 40.20 0.23 52.35
N LYS A 9 39.69 -0.99 52.57
CA LYS A 9 40.19 -2.20 51.89
C LYS A 9 39.83 -2.12 50.41
N LYS A 10 40.85 -2.07 49.54
CA LYS A 10 40.67 -2.21 48.10
C LYS A 10 40.26 -3.65 47.81
N ILE A 11 39.05 -3.83 47.28
CA ILE A 11 38.57 -5.11 46.77
C ILE A 11 39.29 -5.39 45.47
N LYS A 12 40.13 -6.42 45.42
CA LYS A 12 40.74 -6.92 44.18
C LYS A 12 39.69 -7.74 43.44
N ILE A 13 39.11 -7.17 42.38
CA ILE A 13 38.23 -7.91 41.48
C ILE A 13 39.16 -8.76 40.59
N THR A 14 39.03 -10.07 40.66
CA THR A 14 39.77 -11.01 39.81
C THR A 14 39.18 -10.94 38.38
N GLY A 15 39.98 -11.28 37.35
CA GLY A 15 39.55 -11.19 35.94
C GLY A 15 38.20 -11.90 35.64
N TYR A 16 37.91 -12.98 36.40
CA TYR A 16 36.60 -13.68 36.31
C TYR A 16 35.43 -12.88 36.89
N GLY A 17 35.66 -11.98 37.85
CA GLY A 17 34.63 -11.09 38.35
C GLY A 17 34.24 -9.99 37.36
N LEU A 18 35.18 -9.50 36.58
CA LEU A 18 34.95 -8.51 35.52
C LEU A 18 34.17 -9.12 34.35
N THR A 19 34.46 -10.33 33.91
CA THR A 19 33.71 -11.03 32.84
C THR A 19 32.30 -11.38 33.26
N ALA A 20 32.08 -11.78 34.51
CA ALA A 20 30.73 -12.04 35.04
C ALA A 20 29.86 -10.76 35.10
N ILE A 21 30.45 -9.64 35.53
CA ILE A 21 29.76 -8.33 35.56
C ILE A 21 29.42 -7.85 34.13
N PHE A 22 30.35 -8.04 33.18
CA PHE A 22 30.14 -7.66 31.78
C PHE A 22 29.03 -8.51 31.13
N ALA A 23 29.00 -9.82 31.40
CA ALA A 23 27.96 -10.73 30.96
C ALA A 23 26.58 -10.36 31.55
N LEU A 24 26.53 -9.97 32.82
CA LEU A 24 25.32 -9.55 33.50
C LEU A 24 24.82 -8.21 32.95
N LEU A 25 25.69 -7.25 32.67
CA LEU A 25 25.34 -5.98 32.05
C LEU A 25 24.90 -6.14 30.61
N LEU A 26 25.51 -7.08 29.85
CA LEU A 26 25.06 -7.42 28.50
C LEU A 26 23.67 -8.08 28.50
N ALA A 27 23.40 -8.99 29.43
CA ALA A 27 22.13 -9.63 29.61
C ALA A 27 21.04 -8.61 30.02
N LEU A 28 21.40 -7.66 30.91
CA LEU A 28 20.50 -6.56 31.29
C LEU A 28 20.24 -5.59 30.13
N ALA A 29 21.26 -5.26 29.34
CA ALA A 29 21.12 -4.43 28.14
C ALA A 29 20.25 -5.12 27.07
N VAL A 30 20.37 -6.44 26.90
CA VAL A 30 19.50 -7.22 26.00
C VAL A 30 18.06 -7.29 26.52
N LEU A 31 17.86 -7.33 27.84
CA LEU A 31 16.53 -7.27 28.46
C LEU A 31 15.89 -5.89 28.38
N ILE A 32 16.70 -4.81 28.47
CA ILE A 32 16.23 -3.42 28.33
C ILE A 32 16.09 -3.03 26.86
N ALA A 33 16.93 -3.58 25.98
CA ALA A 33 16.89 -3.38 24.53
C ALA A 33 15.94 -4.35 23.82
N LYS A 34 15.21 -5.21 24.54
CA LYS A 34 13.98 -5.77 23.92
C LYS A 34 13.16 -4.57 23.54
N PRO A 35 13.02 -4.26 22.22
CA PRO A 35 12.05 -3.25 21.83
C PRO A 35 10.77 -3.68 22.54
N HIS A 36 10.02 -2.74 23.11
CA HIS A 36 8.59 -2.88 23.29
C HIS A 36 8.05 -3.05 21.86
N ILE A 37 8.23 -4.22 21.29
CA ILE A 37 7.32 -4.78 20.32
C ILE A 37 6.07 -4.86 21.17
N LYS A 38 5.26 -3.78 21.11
CA LYS A 38 3.84 -3.89 21.38
C LYS A 38 3.52 -5.16 20.61
N GLU A 39 3.25 -6.26 21.31
CA GLU A 39 2.53 -7.37 20.72
C GLU A 39 1.27 -6.69 20.21
N ARG A 40 1.29 -6.27 18.94
CA ARG A 40 0.04 -6.26 18.20
C ARG A 40 -0.40 -7.70 18.39
N HIS A 41 -1.38 -7.88 19.27
CA HIS A 41 -2.30 -8.98 19.07
C HIS A 41 -2.68 -8.80 17.60
N LEU A 42 -2.04 -9.56 16.73
CA LEU A 42 -2.48 -9.77 15.38
C LEU A 42 -3.85 -10.39 15.60
N ASP A 43 -4.85 -9.50 15.64
CA ASP A 43 -6.22 -9.92 15.59
C ASP A 43 -6.26 -10.75 14.30
N ASP A 44 -6.46 -12.06 14.41
CA ASP A 44 -6.56 -12.98 13.28
C ASP A 44 -7.70 -12.58 12.34
N ARG A 45 -8.48 -11.60 12.76
CA ARG A 45 -9.54 -10.95 11.98
C ARG A 45 -8.89 -9.97 11.01
N GLY A 46 -9.24 -10.11 9.76
CA GLY A 46 -8.95 -9.10 8.75
C GLY A 46 -9.76 -7.82 8.95
N CYS A 47 -9.75 -6.93 7.98
CA CYS A 47 -10.50 -5.68 8.02
C CYS A 47 -12.01 -5.90 7.89
N LYS A 48 -12.81 -4.97 8.44
CA LYS A 48 -14.26 -4.94 8.24
C LYS A 48 -14.57 -4.40 6.84
N VAL A 49 -15.40 -5.13 6.10
CA VAL A 49 -15.81 -4.76 4.75
C VAL A 49 -16.94 -3.74 4.79
N PRO A 50 -16.89 -2.63 4.02
CA PRO A 50 -17.99 -1.69 3.90
C PRO A 50 -19.22 -2.32 3.27
N THR A 51 -20.41 -1.90 3.72
CA THR A 51 -21.69 -2.37 3.19
C THR A 51 -22.11 -1.57 1.96
N GLY A 52 -22.90 -2.18 1.07
CA GLY A 52 -23.47 -1.51 -0.12
C GLY A 52 -22.58 -1.49 -1.36
N PHE A 53 -21.43 -2.18 -1.32
CA PHE A 53 -20.53 -2.34 -2.47
C PHE A 53 -20.46 -3.80 -2.92
N TYR A 54 -20.43 -4.00 -4.24
CA TYR A 54 -20.50 -5.34 -4.82
C TYR A 54 -19.28 -5.70 -5.70
N CYS A 55 -18.44 -4.72 -6.04
CA CYS A 55 -17.20 -4.94 -6.76
C CYS A 55 -16.00 -4.77 -5.84
N TYR A 56 -15.30 -5.86 -5.60
CA TYR A 56 -14.08 -5.89 -4.80
C TYR A 56 -12.86 -5.97 -5.72
N GLY A 57 -11.84 -5.20 -5.37
CA GLY A 57 -10.55 -5.21 -6.03
C GLY A 57 -9.41 -5.23 -5.03
N ILE A 58 -8.26 -5.66 -5.51
CA ILE A 58 -7.00 -5.61 -4.76
C ILE A 58 -6.04 -4.67 -5.45
N ASP A 59 -5.08 -4.14 -4.70
CA ASP A 59 -3.88 -3.59 -5.32
C ASP A 59 -2.63 -4.24 -4.75
N ILE A 60 -1.70 -4.49 -5.64
CA ILE A 60 -0.56 -5.39 -5.41
C ILE A 60 0.72 -4.85 -6.03
N SER A 61 1.83 -5.31 -5.48
CA SER A 61 3.17 -5.00 -5.95
C SER A 61 4.12 -6.16 -5.69
N LYS A 62 5.40 -5.88 -5.70
CA LYS A 62 6.47 -6.85 -5.32
C LYS A 62 6.30 -7.47 -3.92
N TYR A 63 5.42 -6.93 -3.10
CA TYR A 63 5.16 -7.42 -1.73
C TYR A 63 4.20 -8.60 -1.68
N GLN A 64 3.44 -8.86 -2.75
CA GLN A 64 2.60 -10.04 -2.93
C GLN A 64 3.18 -10.91 -4.07
N PRO A 65 4.32 -11.60 -3.85
CA PRO A 65 5.03 -12.31 -4.92
C PRO A 65 4.23 -13.47 -5.49
N ASP A 66 3.51 -14.16 -4.64
CA ASP A 66 2.78 -15.38 -4.96
C ASP A 66 1.28 -15.19 -4.75
N ILE A 67 0.51 -15.37 -5.81
CA ILE A 67 -0.95 -15.21 -5.81
C ILE A 67 -1.58 -16.39 -6.52
N GLU A 68 -2.51 -17.07 -5.83
CA GLU A 68 -3.33 -18.14 -6.37
C GLU A 68 -4.54 -17.54 -7.14
N TRP A 69 -4.26 -16.99 -8.32
CA TRP A 69 -5.23 -16.24 -9.13
C TRP A 69 -6.53 -17.00 -9.44
N LYS A 70 -6.45 -18.33 -9.56
CA LYS A 70 -7.61 -19.18 -9.87
C LYS A 70 -8.62 -19.19 -8.73
N SER A 71 -8.17 -19.09 -7.50
CA SER A 71 -8.97 -19.19 -6.29
C SER A 71 -9.10 -17.88 -5.52
N LEU A 72 -8.72 -16.75 -6.13
CA LEU A 72 -8.69 -15.45 -5.50
C LEU A 72 -10.10 -14.97 -5.13
N MET A 73 -10.37 -14.83 -3.83
CA MET A 73 -11.69 -14.48 -3.29
C MET A 73 -11.59 -13.63 -2.04
N VAL A 74 -12.51 -12.69 -1.88
CA VAL A 74 -12.77 -11.98 -0.62
C VAL A 74 -13.79 -12.78 0.16
N MET A 75 -13.39 -13.35 1.28
CA MET A 75 -14.27 -14.08 2.19
C MET A 75 -14.46 -13.26 3.46
N THR A 76 -15.66 -13.24 4.00
CA THR A 76 -15.95 -12.56 5.28
C THR A 76 -16.58 -13.51 6.30
N ASP A 77 -16.26 -13.28 7.57
CA ASP A 77 -16.89 -13.96 8.70
C ASP A 77 -18.28 -13.38 9.01
N ALA A 78 -18.99 -13.97 9.97
CA ALA A 78 -20.32 -13.53 10.39
C ALA A 78 -20.39 -12.10 10.94
N LYS A 79 -19.24 -11.47 11.24
CA LYS A 79 -19.14 -10.07 11.69
C LYS A 79 -18.75 -9.13 10.55
N GLY A 80 -18.55 -9.64 9.34
CA GLY A 80 -18.15 -8.90 8.15
C GLY A 80 -16.67 -8.55 8.11
N HIS A 81 -15.79 -9.29 8.82
CA HIS A 81 -14.35 -9.13 8.69
C HIS A 81 -13.79 -10.11 7.67
N THR A 82 -12.80 -9.67 6.89
CA THR A 82 -12.13 -10.54 5.92
C THR A 82 -11.40 -11.69 6.61
N THR A 83 -11.41 -12.86 5.99
CA THR A 83 -10.79 -14.08 6.52
C THR A 83 -10.23 -14.96 5.42
N ASN A 84 -9.12 -15.66 5.68
CA ASN A 84 -8.58 -16.72 4.82
C ASN A 84 -9.12 -18.11 5.19
N SER A 85 -9.89 -18.22 6.27
CA SER A 85 -10.40 -19.50 6.74
C SER A 85 -11.75 -19.82 6.11
N ILE A 86 -11.79 -20.86 5.29
CA ILE A 86 -13.03 -21.36 4.66
C ILE A 86 -14.07 -21.72 5.73
N THR A 87 -13.65 -22.25 6.87
CA THR A 87 -14.56 -22.66 7.96
C THR A 87 -15.18 -21.49 8.71
N LYS A 88 -14.57 -20.30 8.66
CA LYS A 88 -15.09 -19.06 9.28
C LYS A 88 -15.90 -18.24 8.28
N ALA A 89 -15.76 -18.51 7.00
CA ALA A 89 -16.41 -17.73 5.95
C ALA A 89 -17.93 -17.95 5.95
N THR A 90 -18.67 -16.84 5.96
CA THR A 90 -20.14 -16.83 5.83
C THR A 90 -20.60 -16.17 4.53
N ASP A 91 -19.74 -15.38 3.89
CA ASP A 91 -19.98 -14.77 2.59
C ASP A 91 -18.69 -14.81 1.74
N ILE A 92 -18.86 -15.00 0.43
CA ILE A 92 -17.75 -15.15 -0.53
C ILE A 92 -18.03 -14.28 -1.74
N LYS A 93 -17.08 -13.40 -2.08
CA LYS A 93 -17.12 -12.51 -3.23
C LYS A 93 -15.90 -12.75 -4.11
N LYS A 94 -16.09 -12.71 -5.43
CA LYS A 94 -14.96 -12.72 -6.38
C LYS A 94 -14.21 -11.40 -6.31
N VAL A 95 -12.89 -11.45 -6.49
CA VAL A 95 -12.10 -10.28 -6.83
C VAL A 95 -12.38 -9.94 -8.29
N SER A 96 -12.96 -8.76 -8.52
CA SER A 96 -13.40 -8.32 -9.85
C SER A 96 -12.29 -7.60 -10.63
N TYR A 97 -11.38 -6.93 -9.92
CA TYR A 97 -10.29 -6.18 -10.53
C TYR A 97 -9.04 -6.16 -9.64
N ALA A 98 -7.90 -5.86 -10.27
CA ALA A 98 -6.62 -5.71 -9.59
C ALA A 98 -5.83 -4.56 -10.17
N PHE A 99 -5.34 -3.65 -9.32
CA PHE A 99 -4.33 -2.68 -9.69
C PHE A 99 -2.94 -3.24 -9.36
N ILE A 100 -2.02 -3.17 -10.33
CA ILE A 100 -0.73 -3.83 -10.28
C ILE A 100 0.36 -2.78 -10.44
N LYS A 101 1.30 -2.68 -9.49
CA LYS A 101 2.43 -1.76 -9.60
C LYS A 101 3.25 -2.08 -10.84
N ALA A 102 3.36 -1.11 -11.74
CA ALA A 102 4.20 -1.24 -12.93
C ALA A 102 5.55 -0.58 -12.72
N THR A 103 5.54 0.68 -12.29
CA THR A 103 6.75 1.50 -12.21
C THR A 103 6.74 2.46 -11.02
N GLU A 104 7.92 2.99 -10.71
CA GLU A 104 8.10 4.06 -9.73
C GLU A 104 9.19 5.01 -10.21
N GLY A 105 8.93 6.31 -10.15
CA GLY A 105 9.88 7.31 -10.60
C GLY A 105 10.30 7.09 -12.05
N ALA A 106 11.49 7.56 -12.42
CA ALA A 106 11.94 7.57 -13.81
C ALA A 106 12.56 6.25 -14.30
N SER A 107 12.76 5.24 -13.43
CA SER A 107 13.56 4.07 -13.82
C SER A 107 13.20 2.74 -13.14
N MET A 108 12.48 2.76 -12.00
CA MET A 108 12.18 1.53 -11.29
C MET A 108 10.97 0.82 -11.93
N LYS A 109 11.11 -0.46 -12.23
CA LYS A 109 10.03 -1.38 -12.63
C LYS A 109 9.74 -2.34 -11.48
N ASP A 110 8.47 -2.64 -11.24
CA ASP A 110 8.12 -3.70 -10.30
C ASP A 110 8.49 -5.07 -10.92
N LYS A 111 9.23 -5.88 -10.16
CA LYS A 111 9.78 -7.15 -10.66
C LYS A 111 8.71 -8.20 -10.99
N TYR A 112 7.52 -8.09 -10.37
CA TYR A 112 6.42 -9.03 -10.60
C TYR A 112 5.34 -8.49 -11.54
N PHE A 113 5.45 -7.24 -12.01
CA PHE A 113 4.43 -6.61 -12.84
C PHE A 113 3.95 -7.50 -13.99
N HIS A 114 4.87 -7.92 -14.87
CA HIS A 114 4.48 -8.70 -16.05
C HIS A 114 3.86 -10.05 -15.71
N ASN A 115 4.33 -10.69 -14.63
CA ASN A 115 3.76 -11.96 -14.17
C ASN A 115 2.33 -11.76 -13.67
N HIS A 116 2.10 -10.77 -12.80
CA HIS A 116 0.78 -10.46 -12.27
C HIS A 116 -0.16 -9.97 -13.37
N TRP A 117 0.33 -9.11 -14.26
CA TRP A 117 -0.43 -8.60 -15.39
C TRP A 117 -0.96 -9.73 -16.29
N LYS A 118 -0.10 -10.66 -16.65
CA LYS A 118 -0.47 -11.84 -17.44
C LYS A 118 -1.49 -12.71 -16.71
N ASN A 119 -1.25 -13.01 -15.45
CA ASN A 119 -2.11 -13.94 -14.70
C ASN A 119 -3.47 -13.32 -14.37
N ALA A 120 -3.57 -12.07 -13.99
CA ALA A 120 -4.86 -11.40 -13.78
C ALA A 120 -5.74 -11.50 -15.03
N GLY A 121 -5.20 -11.13 -16.19
CA GLY A 121 -5.94 -11.25 -17.47
C GLY A 121 -6.33 -12.67 -17.83
N LYS A 122 -5.44 -13.66 -17.60
CA LYS A 122 -5.72 -15.09 -17.86
C LYS A 122 -6.90 -15.61 -17.03
N HIS A 123 -7.10 -15.07 -15.82
CA HIS A 123 -8.17 -15.51 -14.91
C HIS A 123 -9.41 -14.60 -14.94
N GLY A 124 -9.52 -13.71 -15.96
CA GLY A 124 -10.68 -12.87 -16.16
C GLY A 124 -10.85 -11.74 -15.13
N ILE A 125 -9.77 -11.39 -14.40
CA ILE A 125 -9.74 -10.26 -13.48
C ILE A 125 -9.37 -9.02 -14.28
N ARG A 126 -10.21 -7.97 -14.24
CA ARG A 126 -9.90 -6.70 -14.87
C ARG A 126 -8.67 -6.09 -14.21
N ARG A 127 -7.70 -5.71 -15.00
CA ARG A 127 -6.40 -5.27 -14.49
C ARG A 127 -6.14 -3.81 -14.85
N GLY A 128 -5.53 -3.08 -13.93
CA GLY A 128 -5.01 -1.74 -14.13
C GLY A 128 -3.56 -1.66 -13.68
N ALA A 129 -2.76 -0.86 -14.36
CA ALA A 129 -1.38 -0.62 -13.98
C ALA A 129 -1.25 0.69 -13.22
N TYR A 130 -0.45 0.72 -12.13
CA TYR A 130 -0.18 1.97 -11.45
C TYR A 130 1.29 2.36 -11.44
N HIS A 131 1.51 3.67 -11.43
CA HIS A 131 2.81 4.32 -11.34
C HIS A 131 2.95 5.08 -10.03
N PHE A 132 3.93 4.73 -9.21
CA PHE A 132 4.24 5.48 -7.99
C PHE A 132 5.04 6.74 -8.36
N PHE A 133 4.42 7.89 -8.15
CA PHE A 133 4.92 9.17 -8.61
C PHE A 133 5.99 9.76 -7.69
N ARG A 134 7.08 10.21 -8.27
CA ARG A 134 8.17 10.91 -7.59
C ARG A 134 8.22 12.36 -8.03
N SER A 135 7.61 13.28 -7.25
CA SER A 135 7.52 14.71 -7.59
C SER A 135 8.88 15.40 -7.78
N SER A 136 9.96 14.85 -7.21
CA SER A 136 11.33 15.33 -7.43
C SER A 136 11.95 14.93 -8.77
N LYS A 137 11.33 14.03 -9.54
CA LYS A 137 11.82 13.56 -10.84
C LYS A 137 11.09 14.25 -12.00
N ASP A 138 11.63 14.10 -13.21
CA ASP A 138 10.98 14.60 -14.43
C ASP A 138 9.69 13.82 -14.70
N ALA A 139 8.59 14.54 -14.92
CA ALA A 139 7.26 13.93 -15.07
C ALA A 139 7.09 13.23 -16.43
N ARG A 140 7.63 13.81 -17.48
CA ARG A 140 7.53 13.24 -18.83
C ARG A 140 8.36 11.96 -18.94
N GLN A 141 9.55 11.92 -18.32
CA GLN A 141 10.35 10.70 -18.23
C GLN A 141 9.61 9.60 -17.45
N GLN A 142 8.95 9.95 -16.36
CA GLN A 142 8.14 9.00 -15.59
C GLN A 142 6.97 8.45 -16.42
N ALA A 143 6.25 9.31 -17.14
CA ALA A 143 5.17 8.91 -18.04
C ALA A 143 5.66 7.97 -19.15
N MET A 144 6.75 8.33 -19.82
CA MET A 144 7.33 7.49 -20.87
C MET A 144 7.84 6.14 -20.34
N HIS A 145 8.45 6.14 -19.15
CA HIS A 145 8.89 4.92 -18.48
C HIS A 145 7.70 3.98 -18.17
N PHE A 146 6.59 4.55 -17.68
CA PHE A 146 5.34 3.81 -17.43
C PHE A 146 4.78 3.23 -18.74
N ILE A 147 4.59 4.05 -19.76
CA ILE A 147 4.07 3.65 -21.07
C ILE A 147 4.88 2.50 -21.67
N GLN A 148 6.21 2.62 -21.68
CA GLN A 148 7.11 1.58 -22.21
C GLN A 148 7.06 0.27 -21.40
N THR A 149 6.79 0.36 -20.08
CA THR A 149 6.73 -0.82 -19.22
C THR A 149 5.40 -1.55 -19.36
N VAL A 150 4.29 -0.81 -19.44
CA VAL A 150 2.94 -1.38 -19.52
C VAL A 150 2.62 -1.90 -20.92
N GLY A 151 3.05 -1.16 -21.96
CA GLY A 151 2.70 -1.48 -23.35
C GLY A 151 1.23 -1.18 -23.68
N PRO A 152 0.67 -1.78 -24.74
CA PRO A 152 -0.71 -1.53 -25.14
C PRO A 152 -1.72 -2.08 -24.12
N LEU A 153 -2.80 -1.33 -23.92
CA LEU A 153 -3.95 -1.75 -23.11
C LEU A 153 -5.04 -2.37 -24.01
N SER A 154 -5.71 -3.38 -23.49
CA SER A 154 -6.93 -3.91 -24.11
C SER A 154 -8.17 -3.12 -23.64
N GLU A 155 -9.29 -3.29 -24.33
CA GLU A 155 -10.58 -2.67 -23.94
C GLU A 155 -11.01 -3.06 -22.52
N ASN A 156 -10.71 -4.28 -22.09
CA ASN A 156 -11.06 -4.77 -20.75
C ASN A 156 -10.10 -4.32 -19.65
N ASP A 157 -8.95 -3.77 -20.00
CA ASP A 157 -8.01 -3.25 -19.00
C ASP A 157 -8.56 -1.94 -18.41
N LEU A 158 -8.31 -1.71 -17.14
CA LEU A 158 -8.66 -0.47 -16.47
C LEU A 158 -7.72 0.67 -16.91
N PRO A 159 -8.14 1.93 -16.77
CA PRO A 159 -7.26 3.04 -17.06
C PRO A 159 -5.97 2.99 -16.25
N PRO A 160 -4.87 3.60 -16.77
CA PRO A 160 -3.66 3.81 -16.02
C PRO A 160 -3.90 4.56 -14.71
N VAL A 161 -3.07 4.31 -13.70
CA VAL A 161 -3.19 4.98 -12.41
C VAL A 161 -1.93 5.77 -12.09
N LEU A 162 -2.11 7.02 -11.67
CA LEU A 162 -1.07 7.85 -11.07
C LEU A 162 -1.24 7.84 -9.56
N ASP A 163 -0.31 7.21 -8.85
CA ASP A 163 -0.27 7.10 -7.41
C ASP A 163 0.58 8.24 -6.82
N ILE A 164 -0.09 9.18 -6.12
CA ILE A 164 0.50 10.41 -5.59
C ILE A 164 0.31 10.47 -4.07
N GLU A 165 1.38 10.22 -3.31
CA GLU A 165 1.27 10.15 -1.85
C GLU A 165 2.18 11.14 -1.11
N THR A 166 3.18 11.69 -1.78
CA THR A 166 4.23 12.44 -1.09
C THR A 166 4.76 13.61 -1.91
N ILE A 167 4.97 14.76 -1.25
CA ILE A 167 5.79 15.84 -1.77
C ILE A 167 7.25 15.53 -1.43
N HIS A 168 8.02 15.07 -2.40
CA HIS A 168 9.40 14.69 -2.20
C HIS A 168 10.32 15.91 -1.96
N LYS A 169 11.43 15.69 -1.26
CA LYS A 169 12.45 16.73 -1.01
C LYS A 169 12.86 17.40 -2.33
N GLY A 170 12.90 18.72 -2.32
CA GLY A 170 13.18 19.54 -3.51
C GLY A 170 11.97 19.80 -4.41
N SER A 171 10.77 19.39 -3.99
CA SER A 171 9.52 19.71 -4.66
C SER A 171 8.62 20.55 -3.75
N SER A 172 7.68 21.27 -4.35
CA SER A 172 6.64 22.03 -3.65
C SER A 172 5.25 21.50 -4.03
N ARG A 173 4.21 21.93 -3.33
CA ARG A 173 2.81 21.63 -3.71
C ARG A 173 2.52 22.06 -5.15
N LYS A 174 2.99 23.25 -5.56
CA LYS A 174 2.86 23.75 -6.93
C LYS A 174 3.53 22.80 -7.91
N THR A 175 4.83 22.52 -7.70
CA THR A 175 5.61 21.64 -8.57
C THR A 175 5.04 20.23 -8.65
N LEU A 176 4.51 19.69 -7.53
CA LEU A 176 3.82 18.40 -7.52
C LEU A 176 2.65 18.39 -8.52
N ASN A 177 1.75 19.39 -8.42
CA ASN A 177 0.55 19.43 -9.26
C ASN A 177 0.88 19.68 -10.74
N GLU A 178 1.79 20.62 -11.04
CA GLU A 178 2.26 20.88 -12.42
C GLU A 178 2.85 19.60 -13.05
N LYS A 179 3.69 18.90 -12.33
CA LYS A 179 4.29 17.66 -12.81
C LYS A 179 3.28 16.50 -12.89
N ALA A 180 2.34 16.41 -11.96
CA ALA A 180 1.27 15.42 -12.02
C ALA A 180 0.41 15.62 -13.28
N LEU A 181 0.04 16.86 -13.61
CA LEU A 181 -0.69 17.17 -14.85
C LEU A 181 0.10 16.77 -16.08
N ILE A 182 1.40 17.08 -16.16
CA ILE A 182 2.24 16.65 -17.28
C ILE A 182 2.22 15.13 -17.46
N TRP A 183 2.30 14.36 -16.37
CA TRP A 183 2.23 12.90 -16.43
C TRP A 183 0.84 12.44 -16.89
N LEU A 184 -0.22 12.96 -16.30
CA LEU A 184 -1.61 12.60 -16.60
C LEU A 184 -1.93 12.86 -18.08
N GLU A 185 -1.65 14.05 -18.59
CA GLU A 185 -1.87 14.43 -19.98
C GLU A 185 -1.03 13.58 -20.96
N THR A 186 0.23 13.29 -20.61
CA THR A 186 1.09 12.47 -21.45
C THR A 186 0.54 11.05 -21.60
N VAL A 187 0.06 10.46 -20.49
CA VAL A 187 -0.48 9.10 -20.47
C VAL A 187 -1.88 9.06 -21.10
N GLU A 188 -2.72 10.07 -20.83
CA GLU A 188 -4.05 10.22 -21.46
C GLU A 188 -3.93 10.30 -22.99
N ASN A 189 -3.03 11.15 -23.49
CA ASN A 189 -2.79 11.29 -24.92
C ASN A 189 -2.29 10.00 -25.60
N HIS A 190 -1.50 9.19 -24.87
CA HIS A 190 -1.00 7.92 -25.40
C HIS A 190 -2.08 6.84 -25.48
N TYR A 191 -2.89 6.68 -24.43
CA TYR A 191 -3.88 5.59 -24.36
C TYR A 191 -5.28 6.00 -24.82
N GLY A 192 -5.54 7.30 -25.01
CA GLY A 192 -6.87 7.82 -25.34
C GLY A 192 -7.89 7.66 -24.18
N ARG A 193 -7.41 7.45 -22.95
CA ARG A 193 -8.22 7.20 -21.76
C ARG A 193 -7.69 8.03 -20.59
N LYS A 194 -8.60 8.68 -19.84
CA LYS A 194 -8.24 9.44 -18.64
C LYS A 194 -7.65 8.53 -17.57
N PRO A 195 -6.41 8.80 -17.11
CA PRO A 195 -5.85 8.07 -15.98
C PRO A 195 -6.64 8.31 -14.70
N ILE A 196 -6.58 7.34 -13.77
CA ILE A 196 -7.10 7.45 -12.42
C ILE A 196 -6.02 8.07 -11.54
N VAL A 197 -6.40 8.95 -10.62
CA VAL A 197 -5.51 9.51 -9.60
C VAL A 197 -5.77 8.83 -8.28
N TYR A 198 -4.75 8.14 -7.73
CA TYR A 198 -4.79 7.56 -6.41
C TYR A 198 -4.07 8.43 -5.40
N SER A 199 -4.67 8.61 -4.25
CA SER A 199 -4.04 9.20 -3.07
C SER A 199 -4.88 8.98 -1.81
N SER A 200 -4.30 9.29 -0.61
CA SER A 200 -5.07 9.33 0.62
C SER A 200 -6.04 10.52 0.65
N ALA A 201 -7.18 10.38 1.32
CA ALA A 201 -8.18 11.44 1.45
C ALA A 201 -7.58 12.74 1.99
N SER A 202 -6.71 12.64 3.00
CA SER A 202 -6.05 13.81 3.59
C SER A 202 -5.03 14.46 2.65
N PHE A 203 -4.37 13.68 1.80
CA PHE A 203 -3.42 14.21 0.82
C PHE A 203 -4.14 14.91 -0.32
N ILE A 204 -5.24 14.34 -0.82
CA ILE A 204 -6.11 14.96 -1.82
C ILE A 204 -6.55 16.33 -1.34
N GLU A 205 -7.17 16.41 -0.16
CA GLU A 205 -7.70 17.65 0.42
C GLU A 205 -6.62 18.73 0.57
N LYS A 206 -5.44 18.36 1.06
CA LYS A 206 -4.40 19.32 1.39
C LYS A 206 -3.51 19.71 0.22
N ASN A 207 -3.27 18.80 -0.72
CA ASN A 207 -2.17 18.94 -1.67
C ASN A 207 -2.58 18.95 -3.13
N LEU A 208 -3.64 18.25 -3.53
CA LEU A 208 -4.03 18.25 -4.94
C LEU A 208 -4.83 19.51 -5.30
N TYR A 209 -4.68 19.99 -6.51
CA TYR A 209 -5.45 21.08 -7.07
C TYR A 209 -6.75 20.56 -7.68
N LYS A 210 -7.78 21.40 -7.69
CA LYS A 210 -9.07 21.08 -8.31
C LYS A 210 -8.97 20.75 -9.78
N GLU A 211 -8.01 21.32 -10.46
CA GLU A 211 -7.69 20.99 -11.85
C GLU A 211 -7.42 19.49 -12.07
N ILE A 212 -6.84 18.80 -11.08
CA ILE A 212 -6.67 17.35 -11.10
C ILE A 212 -7.95 16.67 -10.63
N THR A 213 -8.47 17.03 -9.46
CA THR A 213 -9.55 16.29 -8.81
C THR A 213 -10.91 16.44 -9.50
N ASP A 214 -11.11 17.50 -10.28
CA ASP A 214 -12.35 17.73 -11.04
C ASP A 214 -12.32 17.09 -12.44
N ASN A 215 -11.13 16.86 -13.00
CA ASN A 215 -10.97 16.37 -14.37
C ASN A 215 -10.61 14.89 -14.50
N TYR A 216 -10.09 14.27 -13.44
CA TYR A 216 -9.65 12.87 -13.45
C TYR A 216 -10.43 12.02 -12.44
N PRO A 217 -10.69 10.73 -12.74
CA PRO A 217 -11.28 9.81 -11.79
C PRO A 217 -10.39 9.67 -10.54
N ILE A 218 -11.01 9.60 -9.36
CA ILE A 218 -10.30 9.52 -8.08
C ILE A 218 -10.45 8.12 -7.47
N TRP A 219 -9.32 7.52 -7.13
CA TRP A 219 -9.21 6.37 -6.25
C TRP A 219 -8.65 6.84 -4.92
N VAL A 220 -9.49 6.83 -3.89
CA VAL A 220 -9.17 7.39 -2.58
C VAL A 220 -8.82 6.31 -1.58
N ALA A 221 -7.72 6.47 -0.85
CA ALA A 221 -7.41 5.67 0.33
C ALA A 221 -7.94 6.36 1.60
N HIS A 222 -8.77 5.64 2.37
CA HIS A 222 -9.25 6.11 3.66
C HIS A 222 -9.63 4.93 4.53
N TYR A 223 -8.78 4.58 5.47
CA TYR A 223 -8.92 3.38 6.31
C TYR A 223 -9.72 3.67 7.58
N GLY A 224 -10.41 2.65 8.11
CA GLY A 224 -11.14 2.74 9.37
C GLY A 224 -12.31 3.71 9.37
N ALA A 225 -12.84 4.07 8.21
CA ALA A 225 -13.97 4.96 8.02
C ALA A 225 -15.18 4.21 7.47
N GLU A 226 -16.38 4.74 7.69
CA GLU A 226 -17.60 4.21 7.07
C GLU A 226 -17.75 4.69 5.62
N ARG A 227 -17.17 5.83 5.29
CA ARG A 227 -17.11 6.44 3.95
C ARG A 227 -15.85 7.27 3.80
N PRO A 228 -15.32 7.42 2.56
CA PRO A 228 -14.22 8.33 2.30
C PRO A 228 -14.58 9.79 2.63
N ARG A 229 -13.64 10.54 3.20
CA ARG A 229 -13.72 12.00 3.30
C ARG A 229 -13.21 12.63 2.00
N CYS A 230 -13.95 12.42 0.94
CA CYS A 230 -13.65 12.97 -0.37
C CYS A 230 -14.97 13.17 -1.10
N ASP A 231 -15.24 14.39 -1.62
CA ASP A 231 -16.53 14.73 -2.22
C ASP A 231 -16.80 13.94 -3.50
N LYS A 232 -15.72 13.68 -4.28
CA LYS A 232 -15.80 12.92 -5.52
C LYS A 232 -14.79 11.78 -5.46
N TRP A 233 -15.27 10.57 -5.52
CA TRP A 233 -14.42 9.38 -5.63
C TRP A 233 -15.13 8.31 -6.49
N HIS A 234 -14.34 7.44 -7.09
CA HIS A 234 -14.77 6.36 -7.99
C HIS A 234 -14.43 5.00 -7.42
N ILE A 235 -13.26 4.89 -6.77
CA ILE A 235 -12.78 3.69 -6.11
C ILE A 235 -12.33 4.07 -4.70
N TRP A 236 -12.60 3.21 -3.74
CA TRP A 236 -12.20 3.40 -2.35
C TRP A 236 -11.33 2.24 -1.88
N GLN A 237 -10.06 2.52 -1.55
CA GLN A 237 -9.19 1.63 -0.80
C GLN A 237 -9.50 1.81 0.68
N PHE A 238 -10.19 0.83 1.26
CA PHE A 238 -10.70 0.94 2.62
C PHE A 238 -9.83 0.23 3.66
N ALA A 239 -8.89 -0.58 3.23
CA ALA A 239 -7.97 -1.32 4.08
C ALA A 239 -6.63 -1.60 3.40
N ASP A 240 -5.57 -1.63 4.21
CA ASP A 240 -4.20 -2.00 3.86
C ASP A 240 -3.75 -3.32 4.54
N ASN A 241 -4.67 -4.00 5.21
CA ASN A 241 -4.40 -5.18 6.02
C ASN A 241 -5.47 -6.27 5.85
N ALA A 242 -6.08 -6.35 4.66
CA ALA A 242 -7.11 -7.34 4.39
C ALA A 242 -6.53 -8.76 4.27
N LYS A 243 -7.32 -9.74 4.67
CA LYS A 243 -7.08 -11.15 4.40
C LYS A 243 -7.90 -11.56 3.18
N VAL A 244 -7.21 -11.93 2.10
CA VAL A 244 -7.83 -12.35 0.84
C VAL A 244 -7.42 -13.77 0.54
N TYR A 245 -8.37 -14.66 0.30
CA TYR A 245 -8.07 -16.05 -0.02
C TYR A 245 -7.32 -16.15 -1.36
N GLY A 246 -6.22 -16.87 -1.36
CA GLY A 246 -5.31 -16.96 -2.50
C GLY A 246 -4.11 -16.01 -2.43
N ILE A 247 -3.99 -15.22 -1.34
CA ILE A 247 -2.81 -14.38 -1.06
C ILE A 247 -2.31 -14.68 0.35
N ASP A 248 -1.02 -14.95 0.48
CA ASP A 248 -0.38 -15.06 1.78
C ASP A 248 -0.08 -13.67 2.35
N GLY A 249 -0.43 -13.48 3.64
CA GLY A 249 -0.23 -12.20 4.32
C GLY A 249 -1.39 -11.21 4.14
N GLU A 250 -1.04 -9.94 4.17
CA GLU A 250 -1.98 -8.82 4.07
C GLU A 250 -1.91 -8.20 2.68
N VAL A 251 -3.04 -7.69 2.23
CA VAL A 251 -3.17 -7.02 0.93
C VAL A 251 -4.14 -5.85 1.03
N ASP A 252 -3.91 -4.84 0.21
CA ASP A 252 -4.79 -3.69 0.08
C ASP A 252 -6.10 -4.11 -0.59
N LEU A 253 -7.22 -3.68 -0.01
CA LEU A 253 -8.55 -4.06 -0.48
C LEU A 253 -9.39 -2.83 -0.83
N ASN A 254 -10.04 -2.92 -1.97
CA ASN A 254 -10.75 -1.85 -2.62
C ASN A 254 -12.21 -2.22 -2.90
N VAL A 255 -13.06 -1.20 -2.90
CA VAL A 255 -14.46 -1.34 -3.30
C VAL A 255 -14.85 -0.25 -4.31
N THR A 256 -15.78 -0.63 -5.17
CA THR A 256 -16.47 0.29 -6.09
C THR A 256 -17.84 -0.30 -6.47
N THR A 257 -18.56 0.36 -7.35
CA THR A 257 -19.79 -0.17 -7.93
C THR A 257 -19.53 -0.74 -9.32
N GLU A 258 -20.38 -1.67 -9.77
CA GLU A 258 -20.30 -2.21 -11.14
C GLU A 258 -20.44 -1.10 -12.20
N GLN A 259 -21.34 -0.14 -11.94
CA GLN A 259 -21.56 0.99 -12.85
C GLN A 259 -20.31 1.86 -12.97
N THR A 260 -19.67 2.18 -11.84
CA THR A 260 -18.41 2.94 -11.85
C THR A 260 -17.33 2.19 -12.60
N LEU A 261 -17.19 0.87 -12.30
CA LEU A 261 -16.17 0.05 -12.95
C LEU A 261 -16.37 -0.07 -14.48
N LYS A 262 -17.61 -0.04 -14.96
CA LYS A 262 -17.92 -0.06 -16.40
C LYS A 262 -17.65 1.29 -17.08
N ASN A 263 -17.80 2.39 -16.34
CA ASN A 263 -17.61 3.74 -16.88
C ASN A 263 -16.14 4.19 -16.88
N LEU A 264 -15.26 3.47 -16.20
CA LEU A 264 -13.82 3.65 -16.24
C LEU A 264 -13.22 2.93 -17.44
#